data_17209711a7a459fc074855f9d355d0d5
#
_entry.id   17209711a7a459fc074855f9d355d0d5
#
_cell.length_a   1.000
_cell.length_b   1.000
_cell.length_c   1.000
_cell.angle_alpha   90.00
_cell.angle_beta   90.00
_cell.angle_gamma   90.00
#
_symmetry.space_group_name_H-M   'P 1'
#
loop_
_entity.id
_entity.type
_entity.pdbx_description
1 polymer ?
#
loop_
_entity_poly.entity_id
_entity_poly.type
_entity_poly.pdbx_seq_one_letter_code
_entity_poly.pdbx_strand_id
1 'polypeptide(L)'
;MWDTDMYGSMAYTEAYQARYGGTLTPKYDTQAELFDLWEKQLKETVETLANDVTIDGNKVTQQSLGSQDIIYQGDYTKWLKFANSLRLKLAVRLINEDKNRALNIVRDAAKYPIMDGLEDDFFYNKSATDRHMPGGNSMDNRGAGSMQLINFMLEHFDPRIRVFFEKNDYNSIVVQAFYDKGQRLPSFVEENVISEEVNGKKVFKGWKAPGEPWVRYYGLPTEVEAGLADQHPEYVDYFDKAGKLWKVSDKDGNGETTYYPYS
;
A
#
# COMPACT_ATOMS: atom_id res chain seq x y z
N MET A 1 -6.29 -4.03 12.98
CA MET A 1 -4.96 -4.40 12.49
C MET A 1 -4.11 -3.18 12.12
N TRP A 2 -4.51 -2.37 11.15
CA TRP A 2 -3.71 -1.23 10.70
C TRP A 2 -3.34 -0.26 11.84
N ASP A 3 -4.30 0.12 12.69
CA ASP A 3 -4.03 1.03 13.82
C ASP A 3 -3.04 0.43 14.82
N THR A 4 -3.09 -0.87 15.08
CA THR A 4 -2.14 -1.52 15.98
C THR A 4 -0.74 -1.65 15.37
N ASP A 5 -0.62 -1.66 14.05
CA ASP A 5 0.69 -1.65 13.40
C ASP A 5 1.35 -0.27 13.51
N MET A 6 0.54 0.79 13.51
CA MET A 6 1.02 2.17 13.62
C MET A 6 1.28 2.59 15.07
N TYR A 7 0.41 2.18 15.99
CA TYR A 7 0.39 2.72 17.36
C TYR A 7 0.62 1.67 18.45
N GLY A 8 0.70 0.40 18.10
CA GLY A 8 0.88 -0.71 19.05
C GLY A 8 -0.41 -1.04 19.77
N SER A 9 -0.55 -0.56 21.02
CA SER A 9 -1.74 -0.81 21.83
C SER A 9 -2.88 0.15 21.47
N MET A 10 -4.13 -0.32 21.58
CA MET A 10 -5.31 0.52 21.39
C MET A 10 -6.45 0.13 22.32
N ALA A 11 -7.31 1.08 22.64
CA ALA A 11 -8.54 0.80 23.35
C ALA A 11 -9.52 0.08 22.41
N TYR A 12 -9.79 -1.20 22.65
CA TYR A 12 -10.67 -2.02 21.83
C TYR A 12 -11.72 -2.76 22.64
N THR A 13 -11.33 -3.61 23.62
CA THR A 13 -12.27 -4.44 24.35
C THR A 13 -13.21 -3.64 25.25
N GLU A 14 -12.76 -2.51 25.76
CA GLU A 14 -13.56 -1.57 26.57
C GLU A 14 -13.98 -0.32 25.82
N ALA A 15 -13.67 -0.23 24.50
CA ALA A 15 -14.10 0.89 23.67
C ALA A 15 -15.64 1.00 23.66
N TYR A 16 -16.14 2.24 23.59
CA TYR A 16 -17.58 2.57 23.56
C TYR A 16 -18.39 2.24 24.82
N GLN A 17 -17.82 1.67 25.86
CA GLN A 17 -18.55 1.35 27.09
C GLN A 17 -19.15 2.60 27.77
N ALA A 18 -18.47 3.74 27.68
CA ALA A 18 -18.96 5.02 28.17
C ALA A 18 -20.36 5.38 27.63
N ARG A 19 -20.66 4.99 26.36
CA ARG A 19 -21.98 5.21 25.76
C ARG A 19 -23.12 4.49 26.50
N TYR A 20 -22.80 3.42 27.19
CA TYR A 20 -23.75 2.57 27.92
C TYR A 20 -23.58 2.67 29.44
N GLY A 21 -22.99 3.76 29.95
CA GLY A 21 -22.76 3.98 31.37
C GLY A 21 -21.54 3.26 31.92
N GLY A 22 -20.66 2.73 31.09
CA GLY A 22 -19.40 2.11 31.48
C GLY A 22 -18.25 3.10 31.66
N THR A 23 -17.02 2.60 31.59
CA THR A 23 -15.83 3.39 31.89
C THR A 23 -15.60 4.52 30.83
N LEU A 24 -15.16 5.68 31.33
CA LEU A 24 -14.66 6.78 30.50
C LEU A 24 -13.16 6.66 30.18
N THR A 25 -12.47 5.75 30.87
CA THR A 25 -11.03 5.50 30.73
C THR A 25 -10.82 4.02 30.38
N PRO A 26 -11.07 3.63 29.12
CA PRO A 26 -10.90 2.25 28.69
C PRO A 26 -9.43 1.82 28.81
N LYS A 27 -9.20 0.56 29.14
CA LYS A 27 -7.86 -0.01 29.07
C LYS A 27 -7.38 -0.07 27.61
N TYR A 28 -6.07 -0.05 27.44
CA TYR A 28 -5.44 -0.32 26.16
C TYR A 28 -5.11 -1.80 26.07
N ASP A 29 -5.66 -2.46 25.07
CA ASP A 29 -5.32 -3.84 24.75
C ASP A 29 -4.01 -3.85 23.94
N THR A 30 -3.11 -4.76 24.24
CA THR A 30 -1.88 -4.95 23.48
C THR A 30 -2.17 -5.55 22.10
N GLN A 31 -1.26 -5.36 21.15
CA GLN A 31 -1.41 -5.96 19.83
C GLN A 31 -1.53 -7.50 19.90
N ALA A 32 -0.78 -8.14 20.81
CA ALA A 32 -0.86 -9.58 21.00
C ALA A 32 -2.24 -10.04 21.46
N GLU A 33 -2.83 -9.38 22.49
CA GLU A 33 -4.19 -9.67 22.96
C GLU A 33 -5.24 -9.47 21.86
N LEU A 34 -5.07 -8.42 21.04
CA LEU A 34 -5.97 -8.15 19.93
C LEU A 34 -5.88 -9.20 18.82
N PHE A 35 -4.68 -9.67 18.52
CA PHE A 35 -4.49 -10.75 17.53
C PHE A 35 -5.12 -12.06 17.99
N ASP A 36 -5.02 -12.38 19.31
CA ASP A 36 -5.70 -13.54 19.89
C ASP A 36 -7.21 -13.43 19.75
N LEU A 37 -7.74 -12.27 20.10
CA LEU A 37 -9.18 -12.00 20.05
C LEU A 37 -9.72 -12.05 18.62
N TRP A 38 -9.04 -11.39 17.68
CA TRP A 38 -9.48 -11.33 16.27
C TRP A 38 -9.38 -12.71 15.59
N GLU A 39 -8.31 -13.46 15.84
CA GLU A 39 -8.22 -14.82 15.31
C GLU A 39 -9.35 -15.70 15.81
N LYS A 40 -9.63 -15.67 17.12
CA LYS A 40 -10.75 -16.39 17.71
C LYS A 40 -12.08 -15.99 17.08
N GLN A 41 -12.38 -14.70 17.00
CA GLN A 41 -13.64 -14.19 16.43
C GLN A 41 -13.79 -14.56 14.96
N LEU A 42 -12.72 -14.41 14.16
CA LEU A 42 -12.75 -14.78 12.76
C LEU A 42 -12.92 -16.29 12.56
N LYS A 43 -12.30 -17.11 13.38
CA LYS A 43 -12.48 -18.56 13.35
C LYS A 43 -13.92 -18.94 13.67
N GLU A 44 -14.49 -18.40 14.74
CA GLU A 44 -15.90 -18.63 15.11
C GLU A 44 -16.84 -18.17 13.99
N THR A 45 -16.55 -17.05 13.33
CA THR A 45 -17.32 -16.57 12.20
C THR A 45 -17.27 -17.56 11.02
N VAL A 46 -16.06 -18.03 10.66
CA VAL A 46 -15.89 -19.01 9.57
C VAL A 46 -16.63 -20.30 9.88
N GLU A 47 -16.50 -20.84 11.10
CA GLU A 47 -17.16 -22.07 11.52
C GLU A 47 -18.69 -21.92 11.51
N THR A 48 -19.21 -20.77 11.95
CA THR A 48 -20.65 -20.47 11.97
C THR A 48 -21.21 -20.36 10.56
N LEU A 49 -20.51 -19.69 9.65
CA LEU A 49 -20.96 -19.50 8.26
C LEU A 49 -20.79 -20.77 7.41
N ALA A 50 -19.83 -21.62 7.74
CA ALA A 50 -19.56 -22.85 7.00
C ALA A 50 -20.49 -24.02 7.37
N ASN A 51 -21.07 -23.99 8.57
CA ASN A 51 -21.85 -25.10 9.10
C ASN A 51 -23.31 -24.71 9.30
N ASP A 52 -24.17 -25.68 9.13
CA ASP A 52 -25.56 -25.55 9.55
C ASP A 52 -25.64 -25.40 11.07
N VAL A 53 -26.36 -24.41 11.54
CA VAL A 53 -26.59 -24.19 12.97
C VAL A 53 -27.85 -24.94 13.39
N THR A 54 -27.78 -25.63 14.54
CA THR A 54 -28.96 -26.28 15.14
C THR A 54 -29.39 -25.47 16.36
N ILE A 55 -30.62 -24.98 16.36
CA ILE A 55 -31.25 -24.29 17.49
C ILE A 55 -32.44 -25.10 17.96
N ASP A 56 -32.48 -25.46 19.22
CA ASP A 56 -33.55 -26.27 19.82
C ASP A 56 -33.86 -27.55 19.03
N GLY A 57 -32.81 -28.22 18.55
CA GLY A 57 -32.94 -29.47 17.78
C GLY A 57 -33.33 -29.28 16.33
N ASN A 58 -33.58 -28.07 15.86
CA ASN A 58 -33.93 -27.75 14.48
C ASN A 58 -32.73 -27.19 13.73
N LYS A 59 -32.50 -27.74 12.52
CA LYS A 59 -31.49 -27.17 11.61
C LYS A 59 -31.96 -25.82 11.12
N VAL A 60 -31.15 -24.80 11.34
CA VAL A 60 -31.42 -23.42 10.91
C VAL A 60 -30.49 -23.07 9.76
N THR A 61 -31.08 -22.66 8.66
CA THR A 61 -30.33 -22.15 7.50
C THR A 61 -29.92 -20.69 7.74
N GLN A 62 -28.70 -20.35 7.37
CA GLN A 62 -28.22 -18.97 7.41
C GLN A 62 -29.16 -18.06 6.61
N GLN A 63 -29.67 -17.01 7.25
CA GLN A 63 -30.53 -16.04 6.58
C GLN A 63 -29.71 -14.98 5.85
N SER A 64 -30.10 -14.68 4.62
CA SER A 64 -29.49 -13.61 3.86
C SER A 64 -30.05 -12.24 4.32
N LEU A 65 -29.17 -11.26 4.47
CA LEU A 65 -29.55 -9.87 4.72
C LEU A 65 -29.98 -9.13 3.44
N GLY A 66 -29.82 -9.74 2.28
CA GLY A 66 -30.15 -9.16 0.98
C GLY A 66 -29.52 -7.77 0.80
N SER A 67 -30.32 -6.81 0.34
CA SER A 67 -29.86 -5.42 0.09
C SER A 67 -29.45 -4.62 1.33
N GLN A 68 -29.69 -5.13 2.54
CA GLN A 68 -29.16 -4.50 3.76
C GLN A 68 -27.64 -4.71 3.89
N ASP A 69 -27.12 -5.76 3.27
CA ASP A 69 -25.69 -5.97 3.12
C ASP A 69 -25.19 -5.20 1.88
N ILE A 70 -24.57 -4.06 2.12
CA ILE A 70 -24.08 -3.16 1.07
C ILE A 70 -22.80 -3.64 0.39
N ILE A 71 -22.18 -4.70 0.87
CA ILE A 71 -20.93 -5.26 0.32
C ILE A 71 -21.24 -6.43 -0.61
N TYR A 72 -21.81 -7.50 -0.07
CA TYR A 72 -22.02 -8.74 -0.80
C TYR A 72 -23.51 -9.06 -1.07
N GLN A 73 -24.41 -8.11 -0.81
CA GLN A 73 -25.85 -8.24 -1.06
C GLN A 73 -26.47 -9.47 -0.37
N GLY A 74 -25.95 -9.81 0.81
CA GLY A 74 -26.44 -10.92 1.63
C GLY A 74 -25.86 -12.28 1.26
N ASP A 75 -24.84 -12.33 0.42
CA ASP A 75 -24.10 -13.57 0.13
C ASP A 75 -23.14 -13.89 1.29
N TYR A 76 -23.60 -14.73 2.21
CA TYR A 76 -22.83 -15.15 3.36
C TYR A 76 -21.62 -16.03 3.00
N THR A 77 -21.60 -16.65 1.82
CA THR A 77 -20.44 -17.44 1.39
C THR A 77 -19.24 -16.57 1.07
N LYS A 78 -19.48 -15.36 0.55
CA LYS A 78 -18.44 -14.35 0.35
C LYS A 78 -17.94 -13.79 1.69
N TRP A 79 -18.83 -13.58 2.66
CA TRP A 79 -18.42 -13.22 4.02
C TRP A 79 -17.55 -14.28 4.67
N LEU A 80 -17.85 -15.56 4.46
CA LEU A 80 -17.02 -16.68 4.91
C LEU A 80 -15.61 -16.61 4.27
N LYS A 81 -15.54 -16.49 2.96
CA LYS A 81 -14.28 -16.37 2.22
C LYS A 81 -13.45 -15.16 2.72
N PHE A 82 -14.11 -14.02 2.91
CA PHE A 82 -13.47 -12.82 3.43
C PHE A 82 -12.91 -13.02 4.84
N ALA A 83 -13.71 -13.53 5.77
CA ALA A 83 -13.27 -13.79 7.14
C ALA A 83 -12.09 -14.77 7.18
N ASN A 84 -12.13 -15.83 6.38
CA ASN A 84 -11.05 -16.82 6.31
C ASN A 84 -9.78 -16.25 5.69
N SER A 85 -9.90 -15.38 4.68
CA SER A 85 -8.76 -14.65 4.10
C SER A 85 -8.12 -13.68 5.09
N LEU A 86 -8.92 -13.05 5.97
CA LEU A 86 -8.39 -12.23 7.06
C LEU A 86 -7.61 -13.06 8.10
N ARG A 87 -8.00 -14.32 8.36
CA ARG A 87 -7.21 -15.23 9.21
C ARG A 87 -5.83 -15.49 8.61
N LEU A 88 -5.75 -15.73 7.29
CA LEU A 88 -4.46 -15.88 6.61
C LEU A 88 -3.62 -14.61 6.68
N LYS A 89 -4.23 -13.44 6.56
CA LYS A 89 -3.54 -12.16 6.74
C LYS A 89 -2.97 -11.99 8.16
N LEU A 90 -3.69 -12.42 9.19
CA LEU A 90 -3.18 -12.45 10.56
C LEU A 90 -2.01 -13.44 10.70
N ALA A 91 -2.12 -14.63 10.12
CA ALA A 91 -1.07 -15.65 10.17
C ALA A 91 0.25 -15.15 9.55
N VAL A 92 0.18 -14.49 8.39
CA VAL A 92 1.38 -13.92 7.73
C VAL A 92 2.07 -12.90 8.64
N ARG A 93 1.33 -12.12 9.40
CA ARG A 93 1.90 -11.13 10.34
C ARG A 93 2.56 -11.77 11.55
N LEU A 94 2.09 -12.95 11.97
CA LEU A 94 2.64 -13.69 13.09
C LEU A 94 3.89 -14.51 12.74
N ILE A 95 4.22 -14.66 11.47
CA ILE A 95 5.22 -15.64 11.01
C ILE A 95 6.61 -15.43 11.61
N ASN A 96 6.99 -14.19 11.90
CA ASN A 96 8.28 -13.84 12.50
C ASN A 96 8.26 -13.90 14.03
N GLU A 97 7.09 -13.72 14.64
CA GLU A 97 6.93 -13.72 16.10
C GLU A 97 6.63 -15.12 16.64
N ASP A 98 5.67 -15.81 16.02
CA ASP A 98 5.26 -17.16 16.38
C ASP A 98 4.93 -17.98 15.11
N LYS A 99 5.96 -18.54 14.52
CA LYS A 99 5.86 -19.37 13.32
C LYS A 99 4.94 -20.58 13.51
N ASN A 100 4.96 -21.22 14.67
CA ASN A 100 4.14 -22.41 14.92
C ASN A 100 2.66 -22.04 14.96
N ARG A 101 2.33 -20.95 15.63
CA ARG A 101 0.97 -20.41 15.68
C ARG A 101 0.52 -20.00 14.28
N ALA A 102 1.32 -19.27 13.52
CA ALA A 102 1.02 -18.90 12.15
C ALA A 102 0.70 -20.12 11.28
N LEU A 103 1.53 -21.16 11.34
CA LEU A 103 1.30 -22.42 10.59
C LEU A 103 0.03 -23.14 11.02
N ASN A 104 -0.32 -23.13 12.32
CA ASN A 104 -1.55 -23.73 12.80
C ASN A 104 -2.80 -23.00 12.27
N ILE A 105 -2.76 -21.67 12.23
CA ILE A 105 -3.83 -20.87 11.62
C ILE A 105 -3.98 -21.19 10.14
N VAL A 106 -2.87 -21.23 9.40
CA VAL A 106 -2.88 -21.58 7.96
C VAL A 106 -3.46 -22.96 7.71
N ARG A 107 -3.04 -23.99 8.49
CA ARG A 107 -3.55 -25.35 8.36
C ARG A 107 -5.06 -25.46 8.66
N ASP A 108 -5.52 -24.67 9.62
CA ASP A 108 -6.94 -24.64 9.95
C ASP A 108 -7.74 -23.87 8.90
N ALA A 109 -7.25 -22.73 8.46
CA ALA A 109 -7.87 -21.92 7.41
C ALA A 109 -7.95 -22.67 6.06
N ALA A 110 -6.98 -23.53 5.75
CA ALA A 110 -6.99 -24.35 4.52
C ALA A 110 -8.16 -25.35 4.40
N LYS A 111 -8.92 -25.55 5.48
CA LYS A 111 -10.13 -26.38 5.46
C LYS A 111 -11.35 -25.67 4.88
N TYR A 112 -11.29 -24.36 4.70
CA TYR A 112 -12.40 -23.53 4.30
C TYR A 112 -12.02 -22.70 3.07
N PRO A 113 -13.01 -22.27 2.27
CA PRO A 113 -12.73 -21.44 1.10
C PRO A 113 -12.15 -20.06 1.51
N ILE A 114 -11.32 -19.51 0.63
CA ILE A 114 -10.76 -18.16 0.72
C ILE A 114 -11.22 -17.34 -0.48
N MET A 115 -10.95 -16.03 -0.45
CA MET A 115 -11.13 -15.17 -1.62
C MET A 115 -10.17 -15.63 -2.72
N ASP A 116 -10.70 -15.97 -3.89
CA ASP A 116 -9.94 -16.53 -5.01
C ASP A 116 -10.26 -15.91 -6.37
N GLY A 117 -11.17 -14.96 -6.43
CA GLY A 117 -11.54 -14.22 -7.63
C GLY A 117 -11.92 -12.77 -7.35
N LEU A 118 -12.00 -11.96 -8.40
CA LEU A 118 -12.41 -10.55 -8.32
C LEU A 118 -13.83 -10.38 -7.79
N GLU A 119 -14.68 -11.39 -7.99
CA GLU A 119 -16.06 -11.40 -7.49
C GLU A 119 -16.15 -11.52 -5.96
N ASP A 120 -15.06 -11.93 -5.31
CA ASP A 120 -14.96 -12.02 -3.85
C ASP A 120 -14.46 -10.72 -3.20
N ASP A 121 -14.08 -9.73 -4.00
CA ASP A 121 -13.52 -8.48 -3.50
C ASP A 121 -14.46 -7.79 -2.52
N PHE A 122 -13.90 -7.39 -1.37
CA PHE A 122 -14.59 -6.52 -0.41
C PHE A 122 -14.59 -5.09 -0.94
N PHE A 123 -15.61 -4.75 -1.69
CA PHE A 123 -15.70 -3.44 -2.34
C PHE A 123 -16.91 -2.66 -1.84
N TYR A 124 -16.66 -1.51 -1.22
CA TYR A 124 -17.70 -0.55 -0.87
C TYR A 124 -17.86 0.47 -2.00
N ASN A 125 -18.95 0.35 -2.76
CA ASN A 125 -19.25 1.28 -3.83
C ASN A 125 -19.93 2.54 -3.25
N LYS A 126 -19.14 3.60 -3.09
CA LYS A 126 -19.70 4.91 -2.69
C LYS A 126 -20.60 5.44 -3.78
N SER A 127 -21.82 5.82 -3.43
CA SER A 127 -22.68 6.61 -4.32
C SER A 127 -22.06 7.98 -4.60
N ALA A 128 -22.48 8.62 -5.70
CA ALA A 128 -22.01 9.96 -6.04
C ALA A 128 -22.37 11.02 -4.97
N THR A 129 -23.38 10.74 -4.16
CA THR A 129 -23.83 11.59 -3.04
C THR A 129 -22.99 11.42 -1.78
N ASP A 130 -22.33 10.26 -1.62
CA ASP A 130 -21.50 9.95 -0.45
C ASP A 130 -20.02 10.31 -0.67
N ARG A 131 -19.74 11.10 -1.68
CA ARG A 131 -18.38 11.62 -1.94
C ARG A 131 -17.97 12.56 -0.81
N HIS A 132 -17.58 11.99 0.29
CA HIS A 132 -16.75 12.70 1.23
C HIS A 132 -15.36 12.84 0.59
N MET A 133 -15.10 14.00 -0.01
CA MET A 133 -13.76 14.35 -0.43
C MET A 133 -12.94 14.49 0.85
N PRO A 134 -11.99 13.61 1.13
CA PRO A 134 -11.03 13.89 2.19
C PRO A 134 -10.38 15.24 1.88
N GLY A 135 -10.27 16.09 2.88
CA GLY A 135 -9.58 17.38 2.74
C GLY A 135 -8.20 17.20 2.10
N GLY A 136 -7.55 18.28 1.69
CA GLY A 136 -6.37 18.35 0.83
C GLY A 136 -5.11 17.55 1.21
N ASN A 137 -5.25 16.55 2.06
CA ASN A 137 -4.26 15.53 2.40
C ASN A 137 -4.58 14.18 1.72
N SER A 138 -5.37 14.18 0.65
CA SER A 138 -5.59 12.98 -0.14
C SER A 138 -4.26 12.48 -0.72
N MET A 139 -4.14 11.18 -0.88
CA MET A 139 -2.96 10.54 -1.46
C MET A 139 -2.63 11.04 -2.87
N ASP A 140 -3.61 11.60 -3.58
CA ASP A 140 -3.45 12.15 -4.92
C ASP A 140 -2.37 13.23 -5.04
N ASN A 141 -2.07 13.93 -3.94
CA ASN A 141 -1.08 15.00 -3.92
C ASN A 141 0.29 14.61 -3.35
N ARG A 142 0.44 13.40 -2.82
CA ARG A 142 1.66 12.97 -2.09
C ARG A 142 2.03 11.52 -2.36
N GLY A 143 1.33 10.85 -3.28
CA GLY A 143 1.55 9.45 -3.57
C GLY A 143 2.80 9.24 -4.42
N ALA A 144 3.78 8.57 -3.85
CA ALA A 144 4.84 7.90 -4.58
C ALA A 144 4.87 6.44 -4.15
N GLY A 145 5.28 5.56 -5.05
CA GLY A 145 5.43 4.15 -4.72
C GLY A 145 6.49 3.93 -3.65
N SER A 146 6.24 3.03 -2.72
CA SER A 146 7.24 2.60 -1.76
C SER A 146 8.47 2.01 -2.48
N MET A 147 9.65 2.46 -2.14
CA MET A 147 10.91 1.95 -2.71
C MET A 147 11.03 0.44 -2.50
N GLN A 148 10.63 -0.09 -1.35
CA GLN A 148 10.70 -1.52 -1.06
C GLN A 148 9.80 -2.33 -2.00
N LEU A 149 8.57 -1.86 -2.25
CA LEU A 149 7.64 -2.54 -3.14
C LEU A 149 8.11 -2.47 -4.59
N ILE A 150 8.54 -1.28 -5.05
CA ILE A 150 9.03 -1.10 -6.42
C ILE A 150 10.28 -1.94 -6.66
N ASN A 151 11.25 -1.93 -5.74
CA ASN A 151 12.46 -2.76 -5.87
C ASN A 151 12.10 -4.25 -5.91
N PHE A 152 11.22 -4.71 -5.04
CA PHE A 152 10.74 -6.10 -5.07
C PHE A 152 10.15 -6.47 -6.44
N MET A 153 9.31 -5.59 -7.02
CA MET A 153 8.71 -5.84 -8.33
C MET A 153 9.74 -5.81 -9.46
N LEU A 154 10.73 -4.93 -9.38
CA LEU A 154 11.83 -4.85 -10.37
C LEU A 154 12.72 -6.10 -10.31
N GLU A 155 13.13 -6.55 -9.12
CA GLU A 155 13.97 -7.74 -8.91
C GLU A 155 13.31 -9.02 -9.45
N HIS A 156 11.98 -9.08 -9.39
CA HIS A 156 11.21 -10.23 -9.85
C HIS A 156 10.65 -10.06 -11.27
N PHE A 157 10.98 -8.97 -11.96
CA PHE A 157 10.43 -8.62 -13.27
C PHE A 157 8.90 -8.71 -13.31
N ASP A 158 8.24 -8.23 -12.23
CA ASP A 158 6.80 -8.31 -12.09
C ASP A 158 6.11 -7.36 -13.08
N PRO A 159 5.37 -7.87 -14.09
CA PRO A 159 4.78 -7.04 -15.13
C PRO A 159 3.67 -6.12 -14.61
N ARG A 160 3.15 -6.37 -13.40
CA ARG A 160 2.11 -5.54 -12.77
C ARG A 160 2.62 -4.17 -12.35
N ILE A 161 3.95 -3.97 -12.28
CA ILE A 161 4.54 -2.68 -11.93
C ILE A 161 3.99 -1.55 -12.82
N ARG A 162 3.79 -1.80 -14.11
CA ARG A 162 3.23 -0.83 -15.06
C ARG A 162 1.74 -0.54 -14.88
N VAL A 163 1.06 -1.35 -14.07
CA VAL A 163 -0.37 -1.17 -13.75
C VAL A 163 -0.53 -0.39 -12.44
N PHE A 164 0.38 -0.63 -11.48
CA PHE A 164 0.34 0.00 -10.16
C PHE A 164 1.04 1.34 -10.09
N PHE A 165 2.06 1.54 -10.94
CA PHE A 165 2.91 2.73 -10.87
C PHE A 165 3.10 3.35 -12.23
N GLU A 166 3.18 4.67 -12.25
CA GLU A 166 3.63 5.41 -13.43
C GLU A 166 5.15 5.46 -13.48
N LYS A 167 5.69 5.57 -14.67
CA LYS A 167 7.13 5.80 -14.86
C LYS A 167 7.46 7.22 -14.42
N ASN A 168 8.64 7.42 -13.83
CA ASN A 168 9.13 8.77 -13.58
C ASN A 168 9.27 9.57 -14.89
N ASP A 169 9.36 10.90 -14.77
CA ASP A 169 9.38 11.81 -15.93
C ASP A 169 10.71 11.81 -16.68
N TYR A 170 11.76 11.22 -16.14
CA TYR A 170 13.10 11.25 -16.71
C TYR A 170 13.22 10.29 -17.90
N ASN A 171 12.58 10.63 -19.01
CA ASN A 171 12.78 9.96 -20.30
C ASN A 171 14.03 10.49 -21.01
N SER A 172 14.37 9.94 -22.16
CA SER A 172 15.56 10.32 -22.95
C SER A 172 15.59 11.81 -23.29
N ILE A 173 14.44 12.42 -23.56
CA ILE A 173 14.32 13.85 -23.91
C ILE A 173 14.62 14.71 -22.69
N VAL A 174 14.06 14.36 -21.54
CA VAL A 174 14.27 15.09 -20.29
C VAL A 174 15.73 14.96 -19.83
N VAL A 175 16.30 13.75 -19.89
CA VAL A 175 17.71 13.52 -19.57
C VAL A 175 18.62 14.37 -20.45
N GLN A 176 18.37 14.41 -21.77
CA GLN A 176 19.16 15.27 -22.68
C GLN A 176 18.99 16.76 -22.37
N ALA A 177 17.78 17.20 -22.02
CA ALA A 177 17.53 18.59 -21.64
C ALA A 177 18.32 19.02 -20.40
N PHE A 178 18.50 18.13 -19.40
CA PHE A 178 19.36 18.37 -18.25
C PHE A 178 20.83 18.51 -18.65
N TYR A 179 21.33 17.64 -19.53
CA TYR A 179 22.70 17.73 -20.06
C TYR A 179 22.94 19.02 -20.84
N ASP A 180 22.01 19.38 -21.72
CA ASP A 180 22.12 20.60 -22.53
C ASP A 180 22.18 21.89 -21.69
N LYS A 181 21.57 21.86 -20.51
CA LYS A 181 21.57 22.97 -19.55
C LYS A 181 22.68 22.88 -18.49
N GLY A 182 23.51 21.84 -18.55
CA GLY A 182 24.54 21.59 -17.54
C GLY A 182 23.95 21.34 -16.15
N GLN A 183 22.72 20.88 -16.06
CA GLN A 183 22.07 20.58 -14.80
C GLN A 183 22.35 19.13 -14.37
N ARG A 184 22.42 18.93 -13.05
CA ARG A 184 22.61 17.60 -12.48
C ARG A 184 21.31 16.81 -12.56
N LEU A 185 21.40 15.54 -12.97
CA LEU A 185 20.33 14.56 -12.79
C LEU A 185 20.35 14.00 -11.38
N PRO A 186 19.21 13.50 -10.86
CA PRO A 186 19.22 12.64 -9.67
C PRO A 186 20.14 11.43 -9.89
N SER A 187 20.87 11.01 -8.86
CA SER A 187 21.88 9.94 -9.00
C SER A 187 21.28 8.63 -9.52
N PHE A 188 20.13 8.23 -9.02
CA PHE A 188 19.44 7.02 -9.47
C PHE A 188 18.99 7.07 -10.95
N VAL A 189 18.81 8.27 -11.52
CA VAL A 189 18.59 8.43 -12.96
C VAL A 189 19.91 8.33 -13.71
N GLU A 190 20.92 9.09 -13.25
CA GLU A 190 22.25 9.14 -13.89
C GLU A 190 22.91 7.76 -13.92
N GLU A 191 22.78 6.96 -12.87
CA GLU A 191 23.33 5.62 -12.77
C GLU A 191 22.80 4.67 -13.84
N ASN A 192 21.61 4.90 -14.35
CA ASN A 192 20.96 4.08 -15.36
C ASN A 192 21.15 4.58 -16.79
N VAL A 193 21.79 5.75 -16.96
CA VAL A 193 22.03 6.36 -18.27
C VAL A 193 23.35 5.88 -18.88
N ILE A 194 23.34 5.63 -20.19
CA ILE A 194 24.51 5.51 -21.02
C ILE A 194 24.65 6.86 -21.74
N SER A 195 25.76 7.56 -21.49
CA SER A 195 26.05 8.84 -22.12
C SER A 195 27.46 8.87 -22.70
N GLU A 196 27.69 9.74 -23.66
CA GLU A 196 28.97 9.96 -24.32
C GLU A 196 29.26 11.45 -24.39
N GLU A 197 30.52 11.83 -24.30
CA GLU A 197 30.93 13.20 -24.52
C GLU A 197 31.24 13.45 -26.00
N VAL A 198 30.48 14.35 -26.62
CA VAL A 198 30.63 14.71 -28.03
C VAL A 198 30.85 16.21 -28.13
N ASN A 199 32.02 16.64 -28.60
CA ASN A 199 32.41 18.06 -28.73
C ASN A 199 32.24 18.85 -27.37
N GLY A 200 32.63 18.25 -26.28
CA GLY A 200 32.53 18.87 -24.94
C GLY A 200 31.11 18.93 -24.39
N LYS A 201 30.17 18.22 -24.95
CA LYS A 201 28.78 18.12 -24.48
C LYS A 201 28.42 16.69 -24.18
N LYS A 202 27.75 16.45 -23.07
CA LYS A 202 27.23 15.14 -22.68
C LYS A 202 25.98 14.82 -23.49
N VAL A 203 25.95 13.67 -24.15
CA VAL A 203 24.86 13.23 -25.01
C VAL A 203 24.31 11.91 -24.50
N PHE A 204 23.00 11.83 -24.36
CA PHE A 204 22.30 10.60 -24.04
C PHE A 204 22.42 9.59 -25.20
N LYS A 205 22.79 8.35 -24.91
CA LYS A 205 22.94 7.26 -25.89
C LYS A 205 21.99 6.09 -25.64
N GLY A 206 21.50 5.95 -24.42
CA GLY A 206 20.61 4.86 -24.09
C GLY A 206 20.50 4.61 -22.59
N TRP A 207 19.87 3.52 -22.26
CA TRP A 207 19.70 3.05 -20.92
C TRP A 207 20.53 1.79 -20.65
N LYS A 208 21.08 1.68 -19.46
CA LYS A 208 21.72 0.44 -19.02
C LYS A 208 20.67 -0.68 -18.89
N ALA A 209 21.13 -1.92 -18.91
CA ALA A 209 20.25 -3.06 -18.65
C ALA A 209 19.58 -2.94 -17.26
N PRO A 210 18.31 -3.34 -17.12
CA PRO A 210 17.47 -4.02 -18.13
C PRO A 210 16.81 -3.11 -19.17
N GLY A 211 17.07 -1.79 -19.17
CA GLY A 211 16.52 -0.86 -20.12
C GLY A 211 15.13 -0.34 -19.75
N GLU A 212 14.58 0.53 -20.61
CA GLU A 212 13.21 0.99 -20.45
C GLU A 212 12.20 -0.16 -20.69
N PRO A 213 11.09 -0.24 -19.96
CA PRO A 213 10.63 0.76 -18.97
C PRO A 213 11.22 0.61 -17.57
N TRP A 214 11.93 -0.48 -17.28
CA TRP A 214 12.33 -0.91 -15.92
C TRP A 214 13.15 0.15 -15.18
N VAL A 215 14.13 0.76 -15.84
CA VAL A 215 15.01 1.80 -15.26
C VAL A 215 14.29 3.09 -14.88
N ARG A 216 13.02 3.23 -15.28
CA ARG A 216 12.21 4.43 -15.01
C ARG A 216 11.24 4.25 -13.85
N TYR A 217 11.27 3.12 -13.15
CA TYR A 217 10.52 2.93 -11.92
C TYR A 217 11.45 3.12 -10.73
N TYR A 218 11.18 4.12 -9.93
CA TYR A 218 11.95 4.41 -8.73
C TYR A 218 11.03 4.84 -7.59
N GLY A 219 11.10 4.10 -6.49
CA GLY A 219 10.26 4.33 -5.32
C GLY A 219 10.86 5.36 -4.37
N LEU A 220 9.98 6.06 -3.66
CA LEU A 220 10.39 6.97 -2.59
C LEU A 220 10.85 6.16 -1.37
N PRO A 221 12.03 6.42 -0.82
CA PRO A 221 12.46 5.86 0.46
C PRO A 221 11.51 6.29 1.57
N THR A 222 11.11 5.36 2.43
CA THR A 222 10.15 5.63 3.52
C THR A 222 10.72 6.53 4.62
N GLU A 223 12.04 6.61 4.70
CA GLU A 223 12.76 7.38 5.74
C GLU A 223 13.11 8.80 5.29
N VAL A 224 12.84 9.14 4.03
CA VAL A 224 13.18 10.46 3.50
C VAL A 224 12.03 11.43 3.74
N GLU A 225 12.31 12.49 4.48
CA GLU A 225 11.40 13.60 4.69
C GLU A 225 11.95 14.87 4.02
N ALA A 226 11.17 15.44 3.11
CA ALA A 226 11.58 16.61 2.33
C ALA A 226 12.04 17.81 3.22
N GLY A 227 11.41 17.96 4.40
CA GLY A 227 11.79 19.00 5.38
C GLY A 227 13.15 18.78 6.03
N LEU A 228 13.74 17.60 5.91
CA LEU A 228 15.05 17.27 6.45
C LEU A 228 16.17 17.26 5.40
N ALA A 229 15.86 17.53 4.14
CA ALA A 229 16.83 17.46 3.04
C ALA A 229 18.06 18.35 3.28
N ASP A 230 17.89 19.51 3.91
CA ASP A 230 19.00 20.42 4.23
C ASP A 230 19.89 19.91 5.38
N GLN A 231 19.37 19.05 6.24
CA GLN A 231 20.08 18.50 7.39
C GLN A 231 20.77 17.16 7.06
N HIS A 232 20.40 16.53 5.98
CA HIS A 232 20.85 15.21 5.55
C HIS A 232 21.44 15.29 4.14
N PRO A 233 22.76 15.45 4.00
CA PRO A 233 23.43 15.54 2.70
C PRO A 233 23.14 14.34 1.78
N GLU A 234 22.85 13.16 2.34
CA GLU A 234 22.46 11.96 1.62
C GLU A 234 21.11 12.09 0.90
N TYR A 235 20.27 13.04 1.31
CA TYR A 235 18.95 13.26 0.69
C TYR A 235 19.00 14.18 -0.54
N VAL A 236 20.17 14.74 -0.85
CA VAL A 236 20.33 15.65 -2.01
C VAL A 236 19.95 15.00 -3.35
N ASP A 237 20.00 13.68 -3.42
CA ASP A 237 19.62 12.95 -4.62
C ASP A 237 18.10 12.79 -4.78
N TYR A 238 17.35 12.93 -3.69
CA TYR A 238 15.89 12.81 -3.68
C TYR A 238 15.18 14.16 -3.81
N PHE A 239 15.79 15.22 -3.23
CA PHE A 239 15.23 16.57 -3.22
C PHE A 239 16.32 17.57 -3.57
N ASP A 240 15.94 18.71 -4.13
CA ASP A 240 16.85 19.85 -4.20
C ASP A 240 17.09 20.44 -2.78
N LYS A 241 18.04 21.39 -2.67
CA LYS A 241 18.38 22.02 -1.39
C LYS A 241 17.21 22.72 -0.69
N ALA A 242 16.13 23.00 -1.42
CA ALA A 242 14.92 23.60 -0.87
C ALA A 242 13.80 22.56 -0.64
N GLY A 243 14.10 21.26 -0.71
CA GLY A 243 13.13 20.18 -0.61
C GLY A 243 12.14 20.15 -1.76
N LYS A 244 12.51 20.74 -2.91
CA LYS A 244 11.66 20.79 -4.10
C LYS A 244 12.07 19.72 -5.10
N LEU A 245 11.12 19.33 -5.94
CA LEU A 245 11.39 18.46 -7.06
C LEU A 245 12.38 19.07 -8.04
N TRP A 246 13.14 18.24 -8.74
CA TRP A 246 14.05 18.68 -9.80
C TRP A 246 13.32 19.42 -10.89
N LYS A 247 13.91 20.51 -11.40
CA LYS A 247 13.28 21.35 -12.40
C LYS A 247 14.22 21.63 -13.56
N VAL A 248 13.62 21.78 -14.74
CA VAL A 248 14.29 22.31 -15.94
C VAL A 248 13.51 23.53 -16.39
N SER A 249 14.19 24.65 -16.61
CA SER A 249 13.55 25.84 -17.16
C SER A 249 13.05 25.56 -18.57
N ASP A 250 11.87 26.06 -18.87
CA ASP A 250 11.27 26.07 -20.17
C ASP A 250 12.16 26.81 -21.21
N LYS A 251 12.09 26.42 -22.48
CA LYS A 251 12.90 27.02 -23.56
C LYS A 251 12.70 28.53 -23.68
N ASP A 252 11.51 29.01 -23.40
CA ASP A 252 11.14 30.41 -23.55
C ASP A 252 11.36 31.25 -22.29
N GLY A 253 11.88 30.64 -21.23
CA GLY A 253 12.13 31.34 -19.96
C GLY A 253 10.86 31.76 -19.19
N ASN A 254 9.69 31.39 -19.65
CA ASN A 254 8.42 31.81 -19.10
C ASN A 254 7.89 30.91 -17.98
N GLY A 255 8.58 29.84 -17.64
CA GLY A 255 8.20 28.92 -16.58
C GLY A 255 9.25 27.86 -16.28
N GLU A 256 9.09 27.22 -15.16
CA GLU A 256 9.87 26.05 -14.78
C GLU A 256 9.01 24.80 -14.91
N THR A 257 9.47 23.83 -15.68
CA THR A 257 8.84 22.52 -15.76
C THR A 257 9.35 21.66 -14.61
N THR A 258 8.45 21.17 -13.79
CA THR A 258 8.76 20.23 -12.71
C THR A 258 8.69 18.82 -13.22
N TYR A 259 9.71 18.02 -12.95
CA TYR A 259 9.77 16.61 -13.29
C TYR A 259 9.73 15.77 -12.03
N TYR A 260 8.87 14.74 -12.02
CA TYR A 260 8.69 13.85 -10.89
C TYR A 260 9.68 12.69 -10.99
N PRO A 261 10.59 12.55 -10.02
CA PRO A 261 11.62 11.51 -10.05
C PRO A 261 11.12 10.14 -9.55
N TYR A 262 9.96 10.09 -8.94
CA TYR A 262 9.41 8.88 -8.33
C TYR A 262 8.21 8.35 -9.12
N SER A 263 8.00 7.05 -8.96
CA SER A 263 6.89 6.29 -9.54
C SER A 263 5.75 6.08 -8.57
#